data_61f42573a3ca35819e95a06d92be7350
#
_entry.id   61f42573a3ca35819e95a06d92be7350
#
_cell.length_a   1.000
_cell.length_b   1.000
_cell.length_c   1.000
_cell.angle_alpha   90.00
_cell.angle_beta   90.00
_cell.angle_gamma   90.00
#
_symmetry.space_group_name_H-M   'P 1'
#
loop_
_entity.id
_entity.type
_entity.pdbx_description
1 polymer ?
#
loop_
_entity_poly.entity_id
_entity_poly.type
_entity_poly.pdbx_seq_one_letter_code
_entity_poly.pdbx_strand_id
1 'polypeptide(L)'
;MSEGRATGPPFYWGITMRITALVLASLLLAGCSNWQPAAPQEEEEPVSFLTGKPGGIKLRDLGDLNKSDSGALPVNAILWRASLEITALLPIADVDTFGGTIITDWYSLPDKPDERIKLTVFVVDRELRSDAIRVTVHVQTRDGTDGTWGSSFRDEAFARRLEDLILNRAREIRAESLTDIAE
;
A
#
# COMPACT_ATOMS: atom_id res chain seq x y z
N MET A 1 -38.40 -91.82 40.20
CA MET A 1 -37.71 -91.55 41.46
C MET A 1 -36.25 -91.36 41.10
N SER A 2 -35.73 -90.16 41.09
CA SER A 2 -34.42 -89.74 41.58
C SER A 2 -34.18 -88.26 41.14
N GLU A 3 -34.00 -87.45 42.16
CA GLU A 3 -33.74 -85.99 42.11
C GLU A 3 -32.41 -85.73 41.49
N GLY A 4 -32.39 -84.83 40.52
CA GLY A 4 -31.19 -84.23 39.97
C GLY A 4 -30.95 -82.87 40.62
N ARG A 5 -29.96 -82.75 41.49
CA ARG A 5 -29.52 -81.57 42.22
C ARG A 5 -28.80 -80.63 41.31
N ALA A 6 -29.34 -79.42 41.04
CA ALA A 6 -28.68 -78.35 40.33
C ALA A 6 -27.62 -77.69 41.21
N THR A 7 -26.36 -77.82 40.89
CA THR A 7 -25.25 -77.06 41.46
C THR A 7 -25.10 -75.75 40.72
N GLY A 8 -25.47 -74.65 41.41
CA GLY A 8 -25.24 -73.32 40.89
C GLY A 8 -23.73 -72.97 40.79
N PRO A 9 -23.35 -72.09 39.92
CA PRO A 9 -21.95 -71.74 39.70
C PRO A 9 -21.34 -71.04 40.95
N PRO A 10 -20.06 -71.29 41.25
CA PRO A 10 -19.42 -70.81 42.46
C PRO A 10 -19.28 -69.31 42.45
N PHE A 11 -19.43 -68.74 43.64
CA PHE A 11 -19.43 -67.31 44.00
C PHE A 11 -18.22 -66.49 43.57
N TYR A 12 -17.25 -67.06 42.91
CA TYR A 12 -16.02 -66.44 42.46
C TYR A 12 -16.14 -65.64 41.14
N TRP A 13 -17.16 -65.81 40.32
CA TRP A 13 -17.32 -65.15 39.06
C TRP A 13 -17.61 -63.66 39.23
N GLY A 14 -18.29 -63.22 40.25
CA GLY A 14 -18.55 -61.82 40.54
C GLY A 14 -17.32 -61.02 40.97
N ILE A 15 -16.35 -61.68 41.60
CA ILE A 15 -15.11 -61.03 42.09
C ILE A 15 -14.12 -60.85 40.96
N THR A 16 -13.95 -61.84 40.08
CA THR A 16 -13.06 -61.75 38.91
C THR A 16 -13.55 -60.70 37.93
N MET A 17 -14.85 -60.59 37.71
CA MET A 17 -15.43 -59.58 36.80
C MET A 17 -15.29 -58.15 37.34
N ARG A 18 -15.30 -57.95 38.66
CA ARG A 18 -15.07 -56.63 39.29
C ARG A 18 -13.60 -56.24 39.29
N ILE A 19 -12.69 -57.20 39.44
CA ILE A 19 -11.25 -56.96 39.38
C ILE A 19 -10.82 -56.64 37.93
N THR A 20 -11.33 -57.34 36.93
CA THR A 20 -11.04 -57.08 35.55
C THR A 20 -11.60 -55.71 35.09
N ALA A 21 -12.77 -55.31 35.57
CA ALA A 21 -13.33 -53.99 35.29
C ALA A 21 -12.50 -52.84 35.91
N LEU A 22 -11.99 -53.04 37.14
CA LEU A 22 -11.13 -52.05 37.80
C LEU A 22 -9.72 -51.93 37.13
N VAL A 23 -9.17 -53.05 36.68
CA VAL A 23 -7.91 -53.05 35.96
C VAL A 23 -8.06 -52.39 34.58
N LEU A 24 -9.17 -52.63 33.88
CA LEU A 24 -9.46 -51.97 32.61
C LEU A 24 -9.68 -50.46 32.79
N ALA A 25 -10.39 -50.03 33.85
CA ALA A 25 -10.59 -48.63 34.17
C ALA A 25 -9.29 -47.91 34.54
N SER A 26 -8.37 -48.55 35.24
CA SER A 26 -7.05 -47.98 35.58
C SER A 26 -6.14 -47.86 34.36
N LEU A 27 -6.22 -48.77 33.37
CA LEU A 27 -5.45 -48.67 32.12
C LEU A 27 -5.91 -47.49 31.26
N LEU A 28 -7.22 -47.13 31.30
CA LEU A 28 -7.77 -46.02 30.54
C LEU A 28 -7.38 -44.66 31.12
N LEU A 29 -7.07 -44.56 32.42
CA LEU A 29 -6.64 -43.32 33.07
C LEU A 29 -5.14 -43.04 32.85
N ALA A 30 -4.31 -44.03 32.52
CA ALA A 30 -2.88 -43.85 32.30
C ALA A 30 -2.55 -43.25 30.93
N GLY A 31 -3.51 -43.16 30.01
CA GLY A 31 -3.32 -42.64 28.65
C GLY A 31 -3.28 -41.11 28.52
N CYS A 32 -3.61 -40.33 29.55
CA CYS A 32 -3.77 -38.88 29.46
C CYS A 32 -2.60 -38.06 30.02
N SER A 33 -1.45 -38.66 30.38
CA SER A 33 -0.34 -37.92 30.98
C SER A 33 0.73 -37.43 30.02
N ASN A 34 0.51 -37.56 28.71
CA ASN A 34 1.48 -37.07 27.71
C ASN A 34 0.92 -35.93 26.88
N TRP A 35 0.02 -35.11 27.47
CA TRP A 35 -0.26 -33.80 26.87
C TRP A 35 0.91 -32.87 27.22
N GLN A 36 1.92 -32.84 26.40
CA GLN A 36 2.78 -31.69 26.30
C GLN A 36 1.94 -30.60 25.63
N PRO A 37 1.71 -29.42 26.28
CA PRO A 37 1.22 -28.27 25.56
C PRO A 37 2.21 -28.02 24.42
N ALA A 38 1.71 -28.06 23.19
CA ALA A 38 2.50 -27.62 22.04
C ALA A 38 3.05 -26.25 22.41
N ALA A 39 4.37 -26.08 22.26
CA ALA A 39 4.98 -24.79 22.39
C ALA A 39 4.14 -23.82 21.54
N PRO A 40 3.88 -22.59 22.01
CA PRO A 40 3.21 -21.61 21.19
C PRO A 40 3.93 -21.59 19.84
N GLN A 41 3.27 -22.08 18.80
CA GLN A 41 3.71 -21.79 17.44
C GLN A 41 3.63 -20.28 17.39
N GLU A 42 4.76 -19.61 17.32
CA GLU A 42 4.80 -18.24 16.84
C GLU A 42 4.07 -18.32 15.50
N GLU A 43 2.80 -17.93 15.50
CA GLU A 43 2.06 -17.70 14.28
C GLU A 43 2.90 -16.66 13.55
N GLU A 44 3.62 -17.08 12.51
CA GLU A 44 4.29 -16.16 11.62
C GLU A 44 3.20 -15.22 11.13
N GLU A 45 3.19 -13.99 11.67
CA GLU A 45 2.22 -12.97 11.28
C GLU A 45 2.28 -12.85 9.75
N PRO A 46 1.14 -12.97 9.06
CA PRO A 46 1.12 -12.97 7.62
C PRO A 46 1.83 -11.70 7.11
N VAL A 47 2.85 -11.91 6.32
CA VAL A 47 3.64 -10.82 5.74
C VAL A 47 2.72 -10.05 4.78
N SER A 48 2.57 -8.76 5.01
CA SER A 48 1.76 -7.92 4.14
C SER A 48 2.36 -7.89 2.72
N PHE A 49 1.55 -8.24 1.74
CA PHE A 49 1.93 -8.20 0.32
C PHE A 49 2.38 -6.80 -0.13
N LEU A 50 1.85 -5.73 0.48
CA LEU A 50 2.17 -4.33 0.13
C LEU A 50 3.46 -3.81 0.77
N THR A 51 3.79 -4.27 1.98
CA THR A 51 4.90 -3.70 2.75
C THR A 51 6.05 -4.67 2.99
N GLY A 52 5.84 -5.96 2.71
CA GLY A 52 6.82 -7.03 3.00
C GLY A 52 7.13 -7.21 4.49
N LYS A 53 6.34 -6.59 5.39
CA LYS A 53 6.53 -6.66 6.84
C LYS A 53 5.44 -7.48 7.52
N PRO A 54 5.75 -8.24 8.58
CA PRO A 54 4.76 -8.93 9.39
C PRO A 54 3.89 -7.91 10.15
N GLY A 55 2.57 -8.14 10.21
CA GLY A 55 1.63 -7.30 10.97
C GLY A 55 1.05 -6.08 10.23
N GLY A 56 1.38 -5.88 8.93
CA GLY A 56 0.81 -4.77 8.12
C GLY A 56 1.27 -3.38 8.55
N ILE A 57 0.54 -2.33 8.13
CA ILE A 57 0.83 -0.94 8.47
C ILE A 57 0.17 -0.62 9.82
N LYS A 58 0.95 -0.35 10.85
CA LYS A 58 0.45 0.14 12.13
C LYS A 58 0.28 1.66 12.08
N LEU A 59 -0.77 2.18 12.74
CA LEU A 59 -1.06 3.62 12.74
C LEU A 59 0.12 4.49 13.22
N ARG A 60 0.97 3.95 14.11
CA ARG A 60 2.21 4.60 14.56
C ARG A 60 3.29 4.68 13.47
N ASP A 61 3.26 3.74 12.50
CA ASP A 61 4.22 3.70 11.40
C ASP A 61 3.92 4.82 10.38
N LEU A 62 2.69 5.38 10.40
CA LEU A 62 2.32 6.56 9.61
C LEU A 62 3.08 7.82 10.06
N GLY A 63 3.46 7.90 11.33
CA GLY A 63 4.32 8.98 11.85
C GLY A 63 5.80 8.81 11.46
N ASP A 64 6.22 7.60 11.15
CA ASP A 64 7.60 7.24 10.76
C ASP A 64 7.77 7.09 9.23
N LEU A 65 6.71 7.31 8.44
CA LEU A 65 6.75 7.28 6.96
C LEU A 65 7.77 8.25 6.38
N ASN A 66 8.24 9.20 7.19
CA ASN A 66 9.31 10.12 6.81
C ASN A 66 10.73 9.53 7.03
N LYS A 67 10.86 8.33 7.63
CA LYS A 67 12.15 7.72 7.98
C LYS A 67 12.41 6.33 7.42
N SER A 68 11.40 5.62 6.94
CA SER A 68 11.57 4.25 6.44
C SER A 68 11.33 4.16 4.95
N ASP A 69 12.29 3.63 4.23
CA ASP A 69 12.35 3.43 2.77
C ASP A 69 11.27 2.49 2.20
N SER A 70 10.38 1.96 3.05
CA SER A 70 9.39 0.96 2.67
C SER A 70 7.98 1.55 2.73
N GLY A 71 7.46 1.99 1.59
CA GLY A 71 6.09 2.45 1.41
C GLY A 71 5.89 3.97 1.29
N ALA A 72 6.94 4.77 1.49
CA ALA A 72 6.89 6.19 1.15
C ALA A 72 6.81 6.36 -0.38
N LEU A 73 6.05 7.34 -0.83
CA LEU A 73 6.07 7.73 -2.23
C LEU A 73 7.53 8.00 -2.66
N PRO A 74 7.98 7.53 -3.83
CA PRO A 74 9.32 7.75 -4.31
C PRO A 74 9.58 9.23 -4.63
N VAL A 75 8.56 10.08 -4.54
CA VAL A 75 8.56 11.51 -4.87
C VAL A 75 8.22 12.37 -3.66
N ASN A 76 8.65 13.62 -3.68
CA ASN A 76 8.29 14.60 -2.65
C ASN A 76 6.79 14.91 -2.71
N ALA A 77 6.07 14.65 -1.60
CA ALA A 77 4.62 14.80 -1.54
C ALA A 77 4.15 16.26 -1.74
N ILE A 78 4.94 17.25 -1.30
CA ILE A 78 4.63 18.67 -1.45
C ILE A 78 4.82 19.11 -2.92
N LEU A 79 5.92 18.70 -3.54
CA LEU A 79 6.15 18.93 -4.97
C LEU A 79 5.10 18.25 -5.83
N TRP A 80 4.73 17.01 -5.47
CA TRP A 80 3.69 16.26 -6.14
C TRP A 80 2.34 16.98 -6.09
N ARG A 81 1.93 17.43 -4.91
CA ARG A 81 0.70 18.20 -4.72
C ARG A 81 0.72 19.51 -5.53
N ALA A 82 1.81 20.29 -5.43
CA ALA A 82 1.97 21.52 -6.18
C ALA A 82 1.91 21.27 -7.71
N SER A 83 2.55 20.22 -8.18
CA SER A 83 2.53 19.82 -9.60
C SER A 83 1.11 19.49 -10.06
N LEU A 84 0.34 18.73 -9.28
CA LEU A 84 -1.06 18.43 -9.58
C LEU A 84 -1.92 19.70 -9.61
N GLU A 85 -1.78 20.59 -8.64
CA GLU A 85 -2.54 21.86 -8.58
C GLU A 85 -2.30 22.72 -9.83
N ILE A 86 -1.08 22.83 -10.29
CA ILE A 86 -0.74 23.63 -11.48
C ILE A 86 -1.15 22.94 -12.77
N THR A 87 -0.93 21.62 -12.89
CA THR A 87 -1.29 20.88 -14.11
C THR A 87 -2.79 20.64 -14.26
N ALA A 88 -3.56 20.64 -13.16
CA ALA A 88 -5.01 20.48 -13.19
C ALA A 88 -5.77 21.62 -13.89
N LEU A 89 -5.08 22.71 -14.25
CA LEU A 89 -5.61 23.77 -15.12
C LEU A 89 -5.78 23.29 -16.58
N LEU A 90 -5.14 22.17 -16.92
CA LEU A 90 -5.24 21.51 -18.22
C LEU A 90 -5.88 20.13 -18.06
N PRO A 91 -6.47 19.56 -19.12
CA PRO A 91 -6.96 18.19 -19.08
C PRO A 91 -5.80 17.22 -18.83
N ILE A 92 -5.89 16.44 -17.76
CA ILE A 92 -4.88 15.44 -17.40
C ILE A 92 -5.18 14.15 -18.19
N ALA A 93 -4.18 13.63 -18.90
CA ALA A 93 -4.25 12.39 -19.65
C ALA A 93 -3.83 11.19 -18.84
N ASP A 94 -2.74 11.34 -18.05
CA ASP A 94 -2.18 10.24 -17.26
C ASP A 94 -1.44 10.76 -16.02
N VAL A 95 -1.46 9.94 -14.95
CA VAL A 95 -0.80 10.25 -13.67
C VAL A 95 -0.19 8.97 -13.11
N ASP A 96 1.14 8.95 -13.01
CA ASP A 96 1.88 7.89 -12.35
C ASP A 96 2.54 8.42 -11.07
N THR A 97 1.92 8.13 -9.94
CA THR A 97 2.42 8.55 -8.63
C THR A 97 3.72 7.86 -8.23
N PHE A 98 3.95 6.62 -8.69
CA PHE A 98 5.18 5.89 -8.38
C PHE A 98 6.36 6.32 -9.25
N GLY A 99 6.10 6.57 -10.53
CA GLY A 99 7.10 7.13 -11.46
C GLY A 99 7.25 8.64 -11.35
N GLY A 100 6.42 9.30 -10.53
CA GLY A 100 6.46 10.75 -10.34
C GLY A 100 6.11 11.54 -11.61
N THR A 101 5.23 11.02 -12.46
CA THR A 101 4.96 11.58 -13.78
C THR A 101 3.51 12.05 -13.89
N ILE A 102 3.29 13.25 -14.44
CA ILE A 102 1.98 13.79 -14.79
C ILE A 102 2.02 14.19 -16.28
N ILE A 103 1.08 13.72 -17.06
CA ILE A 103 0.98 14.01 -18.49
C ILE A 103 -0.40 14.63 -18.75
N THR A 104 -0.44 15.78 -19.45
CA THR A 104 -1.68 16.39 -19.90
C THR A 104 -2.03 15.97 -21.32
N ASP A 105 -3.29 16.12 -21.70
CA ASP A 105 -3.66 16.13 -23.10
C ASP A 105 -3.24 17.42 -23.79
N TRP A 106 -3.35 17.44 -25.13
CA TRP A 106 -3.21 18.66 -25.89
C TRP A 106 -4.34 19.63 -25.55
N TYR A 107 -3.99 20.84 -25.19
CA TYR A 107 -4.93 21.88 -24.83
C TYR A 107 -4.62 23.19 -25.55
N SER A 108 -5.65 23.80 -26.16
CA SER A 108 -5.56 25.13 -26.76
C SER A 108 -6.13 26.16 -25.80
N LEU A 109 -5.37 27.21 -25.52
CA LEU A 109 -5.88 28.31 -24.70
C LEU A 109 -6.95 29.09 -25.49
N PRO A 110 -7.98 29.62 -24.84
CA PRO A 110 -9.05 30.35 -25.50
C PRO A 110 -8.59 31.60 -26.27
N ASP A 111 -7.54 32.25 -25.79
CA ASP A 111 -6.91 33.42 -26.41
C ASP A 111 -5.94 33.06 -27.56
N LYS A 112 -5.57 31.80 -27.69
CA LYS A 112 -4.67 31.26 -28.72
C LYS A 112 -5.20 29.95 -29.31
N PRO A 113 -6.32 29.98 -30.06
CA PRO A 113 -6.94 28.74 -30.56
C PRO A 113 -6.09 28.01 -31.62
N ASP A 114 -5.16 28.72 -32.25
CA ASP A 114 -4.25 28.15 -33.24
C ASP A 114 -2.94 27.61 -32.65
N GLU A 115 -2.82 27.63 -31.33
CA GLU A 115 -1.72 27.05 -30.59
C GLU A 115 -2.25 26.03 -29.59
N ARG A 116 -1.61 24.88 -29.48
CA ARG A 116 -1.91 23.93 -28.41
C ARG A 116 -0.66 23.46 -27.69
N ILE A 117 -0.81 23.22 -26.42
CA ILE A 117 0.29 22.79 -25.54
C ILE A 117 -0.02 21.42 -24.95
N LYS A 118 1.04 20.68 -24.67
CA LYS A 118 1.01 19.43 -23.90
C LYS A 118 2.15 19.47 -22.89
N LEU A 119 1.83 19.21 -21.62
CA LEU A 119 2.80 19.20 -20.55
C LEU A 119 3.14 17.77 -20.15
N THR A 120 4.41 17.56 -19.80
CA THR A 120 4.86 16.39 -19.05
C THR A 120 5.68 16.90 -17.87
N VAL A 121 5.24 16.57 -16.67
CA VAL A 121 5.90 16.96 -15.42
C VAL A 121 6.49 15.71 -14.77
N PHE A 122 7.74 15.81 -14.33
CA PHE A 122 8.44 14.77 -13.59
C PHE A 122 8.86 15.30 -12.23
N VAL A 123 8.44 14.65 -11.17
CA VAL A 123 8.97 14.84 -9.82
C VAL A 123 9.98 13.74 -9.56
N VAL A 124 11.28 14.11 -9.53
CA VAL A 124 12.38 13.14 -9.62
C VAL A 124 13.08 12.89 -8.28
N ASP A 125 12.76 13.66 -7.23
CA ASP A 125 13.43 13.56 -5.93
C ASP A 125 12.41 13.62 -4.79
N ARG A 126 12.84 13.13 -3.63
CA ARG A 126 12.10 13.20 -2.35
C ARG A 126 12.33 14.51 -1.61
N GLU A 127 13.38 15.23 -1.91
CA GLU A 127 13.69 16.50 -1.30
C GLU A 127 13.09 17.67 -2.07
N LEU A 128 12.68 18.72 -1.35
CA LEU A 128 12.20 19.97 -1.96
C LEU A 128 13.39 20.80 -2.44
N ARG A 129 13.88 20.49 -3.63
CA ARG A 129 15.01 21.17 -4.30
C ARG A 129 14.58 21.65 -5.67
N SER A 130 15.33 22.61 -6.21
CA SER A 130 15.03 23.19 -7.54
C SER A 130 15.23 22.22 -8.69
N ASP A 131 16.08 21.20 -8.53
CA ASP A 131 16.35 20.15 -9.51
C ASP A 131 15.46 18.90 -9.32
N ALA A 132 14.60 18.91 -8.29
CA ALA A 132 13.68 17.81 -8.00
C ALA A 132 12.44 17.77 -8.91
N ILE A 133 12.27 18.79 -9.75
CA ILE A 133 11.18 18.86 -10.72
C ILE A 133 11.72 19.15 -12.11
N ARG A 134 11.10 18.57 -13.11
CA ARG A 134 11.38 18.84 -14.52
C ARG A 134 10.09 18.89 -15.30
N VAL A 135 9.93 19.94 -16.08
CA VAL A 135 8.78 20.13 -16.95
C VAL A 135 9.23 20.10 -18.41
N THR A 136 8.46 19.42 -19.23
CA THR A 136 8.60 19.48 -20.69
C THR A 136 7.31 20.04 -21.26
N VAL A 137 7.43 21.09 -22.06
CA VAL A 137 6.31 21.71 -22.77
C VAL A 137 6.47 21.43 -24.26
N HIS A 138 5.49 20.75 -24.82
CA HIS A 138 5.37 20.58 -26.26
C HIS A 138 4.31 21.54 -26.77
N VAL A 139 4.64 22.23 -27.85
CA VAL A 139 3.78 23.20 -28.53
C VAL A 139 3.55 22.75 -29.95
N GLN A 140 2.34 22.90 -30.44
CA GLN A 140 1.98 22.78 -31.86
C GLN A 140 1.19 24.00 -32.27
N THR A 141 1.47 24.48 -33.47
CA THR A 141 0.71 25.55 -34.10
C THR A 141 -0.10 24.99 -35.25
N ARG A 142 -1.26 25.60 -35.49
CA ARG A 142 -2.09 25.25 -36.64
C ARG A 142 -1.61 26.04 -37.83
N ASP A 143 -1.42 25.35 -38.95
CA ASP A 143 -1.11 26.03 -40.21
C ASP A 143 -2.41 26.63 -40.79
N GLY A 144 -2.37 27.93 -41.11
CA GLY A 144 -3.54 28.72 -41.42
C GLY A 144 -4.34 28.31 -42.66
N THR A 145 -3.79 27.42 -43.51
CA THR A 145 -4.40 27.06 -44.79
C THR A 145 -5.29 25.82 -44.71
N ASP A 146 -4.89 24.81 -43.93
CA ASP A 146 -5.58 23.50 -43.91
C ASP A 146 -6.16 23.12 -42.54
N GLY A 147 -5.96 23.93 -41.51
CA GLY A 147 -6.41 23.66 -40.16
C GLY A 147 -5.76 22.44 -39.50
N THR A 148 -4.72 21.88 -40.10
CA THR A 148 -3.96 20.76 -39.56
C THR A 148 -2.93 21.24 -38.56
N TRP A 149 -2.64 20.41 -37.57
CA TRP A 149 -1.62 20.69 -36.57
C TRP A 149 -0.23 20.40 -37.16
N GLY A 150 0.67 21.38 -37.06
CA GLY A 150 2.05 21.24 -37.46
C GLY A 150 2.87 20.31 -36.59
N SER A 151 4.16 20.18 -36.87
CA SER A 151 5.09 19.42 -36.04
C SER A 151 5.23 20.03 -34.64
N SER A 152 5.36 19.18 -33.62
CA SER A 152 5.55 19.68 -32.27
C SER A 152 6.99 20.09 -32.01
N PHE A 153 7.18 21.17 -31.26
CA PHE A 153 8.48 21.61 -30.77
C PHE A 153 8.44 21.83 -29.27
N ARG A 154 9.61 21.90 -28.63
CA ARG A 154 9.72 22.15 -27.18
C ARG A 154 9.90 23.64 -26.91
N ASP A 155 9.12 24.14 -25.93
CA ASP A 155 9.32 25.49 -25.39
C ASP A 155 10.02 25.41 -24.03
N GLU A 156 11.35 25.51 -24.04
CA GLU A 156 12.19 25.45 -22.86
C GLU A 156 12.01 26.67 -21.94
N ALA A 157 11.64 27.82 -22.50
CA ALA A 157 11.42 29.04 -21.72
C ALA A 157 10.13 28.93 -20.92
N PHE A 158 9.10 28.38 -21.52
CA PHE A 158 7.83 28.14 -20.83
C PHE A 158 7.96 26.99 -19.78
N ALA A 159 8.71 25.93 -20.11
CA ALA A 159 8.99 24.86 -19.19
C ALA A 159 9.62 25.36 -17.88
N ARG A 160 10.67 26.19 -17.97
CA ARG A 160 11.34 26.77 -16.79
C ARG A 160 10.39 27.64 -15.96
N ARG A 161 9.54 28.46 -16.61
CA ARG A 161 8.54 29.26 -15.87
C ARG A 161 7.55 28.39 -15.10
N LEU A 162 7.16 27.23 -15.64
CA LEU A 162 6.30 26.27 -14.94
C LEU A 162 7.03 25.58 -13.81
N GLU A 163 8.30 25.20 -13.98
CA GLU A 163 9.13 24.66 -12.89
C GLU A 163 9.22 25.65 -11.72
N ASP A 164 9.51 26.93 -12.00
CA ASP A 164 9.56 27.97 -10.99
C ASP A 164 8.21 28.18 -10.30
N LEU A 165 7.11 28.15 -11.06
CA LEU A 165 5.75 28.28 -10.52
C LEU A 165 5.42 27.13 -9.57
N ILE A 166 5.70 25.89 -9.95
CA ILE A 166 5.48 24.70 -9.13
C ILE A 166 6.34 24.75 -7.86
N LEU A 167 7.62 25.12 -7.97
CA LEU A 167 8.51 25.27 -6.84
C LEU A 167 8.03 26.35 -5.84
N ASN A 168 7.54 27.48 -6.35
CA ASN A 168 6.98 28.52 -5.49
C ASN A 168 5.73 28.02 -4.78
N ARG A 169 4.80 27.36 -5.48
CA ARG A 169 3.61 26.78 -4.88
C ARG A 169 3.96 25.71 -3.83
N ALA A 170 4.97 24.90 -4.09
CA ALA A 170 5.45 23.91 -3.13
C ALA A 170 5.99 24.56 -1.83
N ARG A 171 6.70 25.70 -1.95
CA ARG A 171 7.16 26.45 -0.77
C ARG A 171 6.01 27.05 0.03
N GLU A 172 4.97 27.55 -0.64
CA GLU A 172 3.74 28.04 0.01
C GLU A 172 3.05 26.93 0.80
N ILE A 173 2.79 25.77 0.15
CA ILE A 173 2.18 24.60 0.81
C ILE A 173 3.00 24.17 2.04
N ARG A 174 4.33 24.18 1.94
CA ARG A 174 5.21 23.87 3.07
C ARG A 174 5.05 24.87 4.21
N ALA A 175 4.96 26.16 3.91
CA ALA A 175 4.78 27.21 4.91
C ALA A 175 3.41 27.07 5.60
N GLU A 176 2.34 26.85 4.83
CA GLU A 176 1.00 26.60 5.35
C GLU A 176 0.98 25.40 6.33
N SER A 177 1.62 24.28 5.95
CA SER A 177 1.65 23.08 6.80
C SER A 177 2.42 23.27 8.11
N LEU A 178 3.36 24.20 8.19
CA LEU A 178 4.10 24.51 9.41
C LEU A 178 3.28 25.38 10.37
N THR A 179 2.42 26.26 9.85
CA THR A 179 1.52 27.09 10.68
C THR A 179 0.41 26.28 11.31
N ASP A 180 -0.18 25.29 10.58
CA ASP A 180 -1.22 24.40 11.09
C ASP A 180 -0.76 23.50 12.26
N ILE A 181 0.55 23.24 12.37
CA ILE A 181 1.12 22.41 13.45
C ILE A 181 1.42 23.28 14.70
N ALA A 182 1.51 24.59 14.54
CA ALA A 182 1.88 25.53 15.62
C ALA A 182 0.67 26.07 16.40
N GLU A 183 -0.55 25.86 15.92
CA GLU A 183 -1.82 26.14 16.61
C GLU A 183 -2.33 24.91 17.38
#